data_c643fe0bf5b80b3735f7e7c18dd10e9f
#
_entry.id   c643fe0bf5b80b3735f7e7c18dd10e9f
#
_cell.length_a   1.000
_cell.length_b   1.000
_cell.length_c   1.000
_cell.angle_alpha   90.00
_cell.angle_beta   90.00
_cell.angle_gamma   90.00
#
_symmetry.space_group_name_H-M   'P 1'
#
loop_
_entity.id
_entity.type
_entity.pdbx_description
1 polymer ?
#
loop_
_entity_poly.entity_id
_entity_poly.type
_entity_poly.pdbx_seq_one_letter_code
_entity_poly.pdbx_strand_id
1 'polypeptide(L)'
;MKLKGKRGKEKGKKESKHASLTKSFIFTFAFFLFTFALSSCALRANREGIPSELQSVLDTLSDDIADDHYEKIYNEAAAEWRRDSTLDESSAVFKTLKSKLGRVENRALHTATEERNSGGALPGHSFIITYQTKFEHGDGMETFTLVERDGRWLLARYFVNSTALK
;
A
#
# COMPACT_ATOMS: atom_id res chain seq x y z
N MET A 1 -33.59 -93.57 11.86
CA MET A 1 -32.33 -93.18 11.20
C MET A 1 -32.20 -91.67 11.40
N LYS A 2 -31.15 -91.24 12.13
CA LYS A 2 -30.93 -89.86 12.60
C LYS A 2 -30.35 -89.02 11.56
N LEU A 3 -30.81 -87.79 11.29
CA LEU A 3 -30.10 -86.76 10.63
C LEU A 3 -30.06 -85.48 11.48
N LYS A 4 -28.84 -85.08 11.82
CA LYS A 4 -28.46 -83.91 12.62
C LYS A 4 -28.48 -82.64 11.79
N GLY A 5 -29.30 -81.66 12.18
CA GLY A 5 -29.22 -80.32 11.65
C GLY A 5 -28.10 -79.52 12.28
N LYS A 6 -27.26 -78.86 11.48
CA LYS A 6 -26.23 -77.90 11.91
C LYS A 6 -26.84 -76.51 11.78
N ARG A 7 -26.88 -75.82 12.94
CA ARG A 7 -27.19 -74.36 13.02
C ARG A 7 -25.96 -73.55 12.66
N GLY A 8 -26.01 -72.81 11.57
CA GLY A 8 -24.99 -71.78 11.24
C GLY A 8 -25.31 -70.48 12.02
N LYS A 9 -24.29 -69.99 12.72
CA LYS A 9 -24.32 -68.68 13.37
C LYS A 9 -23.99 -67.59 12.36
N GLU A 10 -24.92 -66.73 11.98
CA GLU A 10 -24.60 -65.48 11.31
C GLU A 10 -24.03 -64.46 12.36
N LYS A 11 -22.82 -64.09 12.17
CA LYS A 11 -22.22 -62.95 12.86
C LYS A 11 -22.54 -61.67 12.08
N GLY A 12 -23.43 -60.85 12.63
CA GLY A 12 -23.70 -59.50 12.13
C GLY A 12 -22.47 -58.63 12.21
N LYS A 13 -22.01 -58.18 11.07
CA LYS A 13 -20.95 -57.20 10.91
C LYS A 13 -21.59 -55.79 11.01
N LYS A 14 -21.59 -55.20 12.21
CA LYS A 14 -21.85 -53.77 12.40
C LYS A 14 -20.61 -53.01 11.94
N GLU A 15 -20.54 -52.63 10.71
CA GLU A 15 -19.53 -51.67 10.25
C GLU A 15 -19.98 -50.25 10.61
N SER A 16 -19.06 -49.56 11.27
CA SER A 16 -19.20 -48.23 11.81
C SER A 16 -19.32 -47.19 10.68
N LYS A 17 -20.54 -46.65 10.50
CA LYS A 17 -20.78 -45.49 9.62
C LYS A 17 -20.24 -44.17 10.19
N HIS A 18 -19.68 -44.16 11.41
CA HIS A 18 -19.18 -42.94 12.04
C HIS A 18 -17.78 -42.49 11.61
N ALA A 19 -16.94 -43.40 11.05
CA ALA A 19 -15.60 -43.05 10.64
C ALA A 19 -15.52 -42.29 9.29
N SER A 20 -16.56 -42.39 8.46
CA SER A 20 -16.60 -41.75 7.16
C SER A 20 -17.01 -40.28 7.21
N LEU A 21 -17.92 -39.90 8.14
CA LEU A 21 -18.36 -38.51 8.28
C LEU A 21 -17.31 -37.60 8.85
N THR A 22 -16.52 -38.09 9.83
CA THR A 22 -15.45 -37.27 10.45
C THR A 22 -14.30 -36.98 9.50
N LYS A 23 -13.93 -37.92 8.62
CA LYS A 23 -12.89 -37.68 7.61
C LYS A 23 -13.33 -36.68 6.53
N SER A 24 -14.60 -36.71 6.12
CA SER A 24 -15.13 -35.75 5.13
C SER A 24 -15.23 -34.33 5.72
N PHE A 25 -15.57 -34.19 7.00
CA PHE A 25 -15.67 -32.89 7.66
C PHE A 25 -14.31 -32.23 7.89
N ILE A 26 -13.28 -33.03 8.22
CA ILE A 26 -11.91 -32.54 8.41
C ILE A 26 -11.31 -32.06 7.07
N PHE A 27 -11.62 -32.78 5.96
CA PHE A 27 -11.10 -32.40 4.64
C PHE A 27 -11.75 -31.12 4.09
N THR A 28 -13.05 -30.92 4.30
CA THR A 28 -13.75 -29.69 3.89
C THR A 28 -13.34 -28.49 4.76
N PHE A 29 -13.06 -28.69 6.06
CA PHE A 29 -12.60 -27.61 6.94
C PHE A 29 -11.15 -27.18 6.62
N ALA A 30 -10.26 -28.14 6.32
CA ALA A 30 -8.90 -27.84 5.90
C ALA A 30 -8.84 -27.11 4.54
N PHE A 31 -9.76 -27.41 3.61
CA PHE A 31 -9.88 -26.72 2.33
C PHE A 31 -10.37 -25.27 2.50
N PHE A 32 -11.27 -25.02 3.47
CA PHE A 32 -11.77 -23.66 3.76
C PHE A 32 -10.72 -22.76 4.41
N LEU A 33 -9.81 -23.32 5.23
CA LEU A 33 -8.70 -22.59 5.82
C LEU A 33 -7.61 -22.25 4.79
N PHE A 34 -7.43 -23.08 3.75
CA PHE A 34 -6.43 -22.85 2.71
C PHE A 34 -6.83 -21.70 1.75
N THR A 35 -8.13 -21.48 1.53
CA THR A 35 -8.60 -20.37 0.68
C THR A 35 -8.46 -18.99 1.34
N PHE A 36 -8.38 -18.90 2.68
CA PHE A 36 -8.17 -17.62 3.39
C PHE A 36 -6.70 -17.14 3.35
N ALA A 37 -5.73 -18.06 3.15
CA ALA A 37 -4.31 -17.71 3.12
C ALA A 37 -3.87 -17.05 1.79
N LEU A 38 -4.68 -17.11 0.73
CA LEU A 38 -4.34 -16.58 -0.59
C LEU A 38 -4.80 -15.13 -0.81
N SER A 39 -5.60 -14.56 0.11
CA SER A 39 -6.13 -13.20 -0.04
C SER A 39 -5.19 -12.08 0.40
N SER A 40 -4.02 -12.41 0.99
CA SER A 40 -3.08 -11.42 1.53
C SER A 40 -2.04 -10.90 0.52
N CYS A 41 -1.98 -11.43 -0.69
CA CYS A 41 -0.95 -11.04 -1.68
C CYS A 41 -1.37 -9.94 -2.66
N ALA A 42 -2.62 -9.51 -2.68
CA ALA A 42 -3.13 -8.57 -3.70
C ALA A 42 -2.80 -7.08 -3.43
N LEU A 43 -2.38 -6.71 -2.22
CA LEU A 43 -2.13 -5.30 -1.85
C LEU A 43 -0.67 -4.81 -2.06
N ARG A 44 0.24 -5.68 -2.50
CA ARG A 44 1.66 -5.30 -2.72
C ARG A 44 2.05 -5.05 -4.17
N ALA A 45 1.17 -5.24 -5.13
CA ALA A 45 1.53 -5.27 -6.56
C ALA A 45 1.80 -3.91 -7.22
N ASN A 46 1.55 -2.75 -6.55
CA ASN A 46 1.67 -1.44 -7.19
C ASN A 46 2.85 -0.57 -6.71
N ARG A 47 3.83 -1.14 -5.99
CA ARG A 47 4.98 -0.39 -5.46
C ARG A 47 6.34 -0.91 -5.92
N GLU A 48 6.38 -1.72 -6.98
CA GLU A 48 7.64 -2.15 -7.58
C GLU A 48 8.37 -0.93 -8.15
N GLY A 49 9.59 -0.70 -7.68
CA GLY A 49 10.46 0.39 -8.14
C GLY A 49 10.76 1.49 -7.11
N ILE A 50 10.11 1.50 -5.94
CA ILE A 50 10.43 2.44 -4.86
C ILE A 50 11.05 1.66 -3.69
N PRO A 51 12.27 2.00 -3.22
CA PRO A 51 12.85 1.43 -2.00
C PRO A 51 11.92 1.57 -0.79
N SER A 52 11.92 0.56 0.08
CA SER A 52 11.00 0.51 1.24
C SER A 52 11.14 1.71 2.19
N GLU A 53 12.36 2.24 2.31
CA GLU A 53 12.64 3.44 3.11
C GLU A 53 11.91 4.66 2.57
N LEU A 54 11.94 4.84 1.25
CA LEU A 54 11.21 5.93 0.57
C LEU A 54 9.69 5.76 0.66
N GLN A 55 9.20 4.51 0.61
CA GLN A 55 7.77 4.25 0.77
C GLN A 55 7.26 4.73 2.13
N SER A 56 8.01 4.48 3.21
CA SER A 56 7.64 4.92 4.57
C SER A 56 7.58 6.45 4.66
N VAL A 57 8.53 7.15 4.02
CA VAL A 57 8.54 8.62 3.98
C VAL A 57 7.35 9.15 3.18
N LEU A 58 7.04 8.55 2.03
CA LEU A 58 5.90 8.94 1.18
C LEU A 58 4.56 8.68 1.86
N ASP A 59 4.44 7.58 2.60
CA ASP A 59 3.23 7.25 3.38
C ASP A 59 3.03 8.33 4.48
N THR A 60 4.09 8.66 5.25
CA THR A 60 4.03 9.72 6.27
C THR A 60 3.67 11.08 5.68
N LEU A 61 4.31 11.47 4.56
CA LEU A 61 3.99 12.73 3.88
C LEU A 61 2.54 12.76 3.38
N SER A 62 2.05 11.63 2.87
CA SER A 62 0.67 11.51 2.40
C SER A 62 -0.35 11.66 3.51
N ASP A 63 -0.08 11.07 4.68
CA ASP A 63 -0.91 11.20 5.88
C ASP A 63 -0.86 12.63 6.40
N ASP A 64 0.32 13.24 6.51
CA ASP A 64 0.46 14.64 6.95
C ASP A 64 -0.25 15.64 6.00
N ILE A 65 -0.24 15.40 4.68
CA ILE A 65 -1.02 16.21 3.71
C ILE A 65 -2.52 16.03 3.93
N ALA A 66 -2.99 14.79 4.15
CA ALA A 66 -4.40 14.48 4.36
C ALA A 66 -4.93 15.12 5.66
N ASP A 67 -4.11 15.13 6.71
CA ASP A 67 -4.43 15.61 8.06
C ASP A 67 -4.12 17.10 8.28
N ASP A 68 -3.75 17.84 7.22
CA ASP A 68 -3.44 19.29 7.26
C ASP A 68 -2.22 19.65 8.13
N HIS A 69 -1.28 18.71 8.34
CA HIS A 69 -0.06 18.93 9.13
C HIS A 69 1.02 19.70 8.35
N TYR A 70 0.65 20.79 7.68
CA TYR A 70 1.52 21.53 6.75
C TYR A 70 2.75 22.15 7.43
N GLU A 71 2.62 22.59 8.68
CA GLU A 71 3.75 23.08 9.47
C GLU A 71 4.79 21.98 9.72
N LYS A 72 4.34 20.77 10.05
CA LYS A 72 5.22 19.61 10.23
C LYS A 72 5.95 19.29 8.93
N ILE A 73 5.21 19.22 7.79
CA ILE A 73 5.81 18.98 6.47
C ILE A 73 6.90 20.01 6.18
N TYR A 74 6.63 21.31 6.42
CA TYR A 74 7.60 22.38 6.18
C TYR A 74 8.82 22.26 7.08
N ASN A 75 8.64 21.99 8.37
CA ASN A 75 9.73 21.90 9.33
C ASN A 75 10.64 20.70 9.09
N GLU A 76 10.07 19.58 8.61
CA GLU A 76 10.79 18.35 8.28
C GLU A 76 11.30 18.31 6.84
N ALA A 77 10.93 19.28 5.99
CA ALA A 77 11.37 19.35 4.60
C ALA A 77 12.87 19.63 4.48
N ALA A 78 13.44 19.37 3.32
CA ALA A 78 14.82 19.71 2.98
C ALA A 78 15.07 21.22 3.04
N ALA A 79 16.33 21.60 3.26
CA ALA A 79 16.75 23.02 3.30
C ALA A 79 16.42 23.73 1.98
N GLU A 80 16.46 23.01 0.86
CA GLU A 80 16.11 23.49 -0.47
C GLU A 80 14.66 24.00 -0.53
N TRP A 81 13.70 23.24 0.04
CA TRP A 81 12.32 23.70 0.13
C TRP A 81 12.19 24.97 0.95
N ARG A 82 12.80 24.98 2.16
CA ARG A 82 12.70 26.14 3.07
C ARG A 82 13.43 27.38 2.58
N ARG A 83 14.42 27.23 1.69
CA ARG A 83 15.07 28.35 1.01
C ARG A 83 14.16 28.99 -0.05
N ASP A 84 13.40 28.16 -0.76
CA ASP A 84 12.63 28.58 -1.93
C ASP A 84 11.18 29.01 -1.57
N SER A 85 10.70 28.72 -0.33
CA SER A 85 9.35 29.05 0.14
C SER A 85 9.31 29.21 1.65
N THR A 86 8.46 30.10 2.13
CA THR A 86 8.14 30.28 3.55
C THR A 86 7.12 29.27 4.03
N LEU A 87 6.92 29.14 5.35
CA LEU A 87 5.88 28.30 5.94
C LEU A 87 4.47 28.71 5.46
N ASP A 88 4.19 30.02 5.43
CA ASP A 88 2.87 30.53 5.03
C ASP A 88 2.58 30.26 3.57
N GLU A 89 3.57 30.45 2.68
CA GLU A 89 3.45 30.15 1.24
C GLU A 89 3.25 28.65 1.03
N SER A 90 4.04 27.81 1.69
CA SER A 90 3.91 26.35 1.61
C SER A 90 2.52 25.87 2.07
N SER A 91 2.06 26.38 3.22
CA SER A 91 0.74 26.06 3.77
C SER A 91 -0.39 26.53 2.84
N ALA A 92 -0.26 27.70 2.22
CA ALA A 92 -1.24 28.23 1.27
C ALA A 92 -1.35 27.37 0.01
N VAL A 93 -0.22 26.84 -0.49
CA VAL A 93 -0.20 25.90 -1.63
C VAL A 93 -0.98 24.63 -1.29
N PHE A 94 -0.69 23.96 -0.16
CA PHE A 94 -1.40 22.74 0.24
C PHE A 94 -2.91 22.98 0.45
N LYS A 95 -3.29 24.09 1.12
CA LYS A 95 -4.70 24.46 1.30
C LYS A 95 -5.41 24.70 -0.03
N THR A 96 -4.74 25.35 -0.99
CA THR A 96 -5.29 25.59 -2.33
C THR A 96 -5.49 24.28 -3.07
N LEU A 97 -4.50 23.37 -3.05
CA LEU A 97 -4.62 22.06 -3.67
C LEU A 97 -5.78 21.27 -3.07
N LYS A 98 -5.88 21.20 -1.74
CA LYS A 98 -6.97 20.52 -1.04
C LYS A 98 -8.35 21.12 -1.37
N SER A 99 -8.45 22.44 -1.41
CA SER A 99 -9.71 23.13 -1.75
C SER A 99 -10.18 22.87 -3.18
N LYS A 100 -9.26 22.83 -4.15
CA LYS A 100 -9.60 22.63 -5.57
C LYS A 100 -9.77 21.16 -5.94
N LEU A 101 -8.91 20.26 -5.41
CA LEU A 101 -8.85 18.86 -5.81
C LEU A 101 -9.66 17.96 -4.87
N GLY A 102 -9.90 18.39 -3.63
CA GLY A 102 -10.47 17.53 -2.60
C GLY A 102 -9.46 16.52 -2.05
N ARG A 103 -9.96 15.44 -1.45
CA ARG A 103 -9.14 14.37 -0.88
C ARG A 103 -8.59 13.47 -1.97
N VAL A 104 -7.46 12.85 -1.69
CA VAL A 104 -6.93 11.75 -2.51
C VAL A 104 -7.79 10.50 -2.29
N GLU A 105 -8.30 9.93 -3.37
CA GLU A 105 -9.04 8.67 -3.37
C GLU A 105 -8.13 7.47 -3.67
N ASN A 106 -7.18 7.65 -4.60
CA ASN A 106 -6.24 6.59 -5.01
C ASN A 106 -4.96 7.18 -5.62
N ARG A 107 -3.84 6.48 -5.44
CA ARG A 107 -2.55 6.75 -6.10
C ARG A 107 -2.07 5.50 -6.81
N ALA A 108 -1.73 5.60 -8.09
CA ALA A 108 -1.05 4.57 -8.85
C ALA A 108 0.35 5.09 -9.22
N LEU A 109 1.41 4.33 -8.90
CA LEU A 109 2.76 4.71 -9.29
C LEU A 109 2.86 4.80 -10.81
N HIS A 110 3.30 5.96 -11.30
CA HIS A 110 3.55 6.19 -12.71
C HIS A 110 5.04 6.06 -13.04
N THR A 111 5.91 6.77 -12.32
CA THR A 111 7.37 6.67 -12.46
C THR A 111 8.06 6.85 -11.11
N ALA A 112 9.22 6.20 -10.97
CA ALA A 112 10.17 6.46 -9.90
C ALA A 112 11.58 6.54 -10.54
N THR A 113 12.24 7.69 -10.42
CA THR A 113 13.56 7.94 -11.01
C THR A 113 14.53 8.28 -9.91
N GLU A 114 15.61 7.53 -9.84
CA GLU A 114 16.77 7.82 -8.98
C GLU A 114 17.75 8.73 -9.72
N GLU A 115 18.21 9.78 -9.06
CA GLU A 115 19.20 10.71 -9.59
C GLU A 115 20.35 10.92 -8.61
N ARG A 116 21.56 11.05 -9.15
CA ARG A 116 22.78 11.43 -8.40
C ARG A 116 23.48 12.56 -9.11
N ASN A 117 23.31 13.77 -8.59
CA ASN A 117 23.80 15.00 -9.20
C ASN A 117 24.94 15.61 -8.36
N SER A 118 26.05 15.98 -9.00
CA SER A 118 27.15 16.65 -8.31
C SER A 118 26.95 18.16 -8.16
N GLY A 119 25.93 18.74 -8.79
CA GLY A 119 25.62 20.16 -8.75
C GLY A 119 24.19 20.47 -9.18
N GLY A 120 23.86 21.74 -9.35
CA GLY A 120 22.51 22.19 -9.72
C GLY A 120 21.64 22.55 -8.51
N ALA A 121 20.33 22.64 -8.73
CA ALA A 121 19.37 23.06 -7.70
C ALA A 121 19.16 22.02 -6.59
N LEU A 122 19.39 20.73 -6.91
CA LEU A 122 19.28 19.61 -5.97
C LEU A 122 20.52 18.72 -6.10
N PRO A 123 21.67 19.12 -5.52
CA PRO A 123 22.86 18.28 -5.54
C PRO A 123 22.71 17.10 -4.60
N GLY A 124 23.36 16.00 -4.93
CA GLY A 124 23.35 14.77 -4.12
C GLY A 124 22.45 13.70 -4.69
N HIS A 125 22.00 12.82 -3.80
CA HIS A 125 21.15 11.68 -4.12
C HIS A 125 19.68 12.07 -3.95
N SER A 126 18.87 11.85 -4.97
CA SER A 126 17.44 12.18 -4.97
C SER A 126 16.60 11.13 -5.68
N PHE A 127 15.32 11.09 -5.33
CA PHE A 127 14.28 10.33 -6.02
C PHE A 127 13.16 11.26 -6.45
N ILE A 128 12.71 11.12 -7.68
CA ILE A 128 11.55 11.79 -8.24
C ILE A 128 10.48 10.72 -8.43
N ILE A 129 9.41 10.78 -7.65
CA ILE A 129 8.33 9.81 -7.65
C ILE A 129 7.07 10.52 -8.15
N THR A 130 6.49 10.01 -9.24
CA THR A 130 5.26 10.55 -9.82
C THR A 130 4.17 9.50 -9.75
N TYR A 131 3.02 9.90 -9.21
CA TYR A 131 1.80 9.12 -9.17
C TYR A 131 0.76 9.67 -10.15
N GLN A 132 0.03 8.80 -10.79
CA GLN A 132 -1.29 9.12 -11.30
C GLN A 132 -2.25 9.06 -10.12
N THR A 133 -2.78 10.22 -9.74
CA THR A 133 -3.57 10.39 -8.52
C THR A 133 -5.00 10.74 -8.90
N LYS A 134 -5.94 9.99 -8.32
CA LYS A 134 -7.36 10.31 -8.37
C LYS A 134 -7.72 11.10 -7.12
N PHE A 135 -8.19 12.30 -7.31
CA PHE A 135 -8.72 13.17 -6.27
C PHE A 135 -10.26 13.20 -6.33
N GLU A 136 -10.89 13.68 -5.29
CA GLU A 136 -12.35 13.80 -5.19
C GLU A 136 -12.95 14.67 -6.30
N HIS A 137 -12.23 15.72 -6.76
CA HIS A 137 -12.70 16.66 -7.77
C HIS A 137 -11.99 16.53 -9.13
N GLY A 138 -11.21 15.48 -9.36
CA GLY A 138 -10.56 15.21 -10.65
C GLY A 138 -9.26 14.42 -10.54
N ASP A 139 -8.68 14.13 -11.69
CA ASP A 139 -7.42 13.38 -11.76
C ASP A 139 -6.23 14.34 -11.94
N GLY A 140 -5.04 13.89 -11.51
CA GLY A 140 -3.80 14.64 -11.67
C GLY A 140 -2.55 13.78 -11.61
N MET A 141 -1.45 14.38 -12.01
CA MET A 141 -0.11 13.85 -11.80
C MET A 141 0.50 14.51 -10.58
N GLU A 142 0.77 13.72 -9.53
CA GLU A 142 1.34 14.17 -8.26
C GLU A 142 2.78 13.73 -8.19
N THR A 143 3.71 14.67 -7.98
CA THR A 143 5.14 14.41 -8.00
C THR A 143 5.77 14.82 -6.67
N PHE A 144 6.44 13.87 -6.05
CA PHE A 144 7.30 14.08 -4.87
C PHE A 144 8.76 14.00 -5.31
N THR A 145 9.57 14.99 -4.93
CA THR A 145 11.02 14.91 -5.05
C THR A 145 11.61 14.81 -3.65
N LEU A 146 12.21 13.67 -3.35
CA LEU A 146 12.91 13.40 -2.10
C LEU A 146 14.41 13.52 -2.32
N VAL A 147 15.13 14.08 -1.34
CA VAL A 147 16.58 14.18 -1.35
C VAL A 147 17.16 13.57 -0.09
N GLU A 148 18.27 12.83 -0.23
CA GLU A 148 18.96 12.26 0.91
C GLU A 148 19.89 13.31 1.55
N ARG A 149 19.71 13.52 2.86
CA ARG A 149 20.55 14.40 3.68
C ARG A 149 20.86 13.69 5.01
N ASP A 150 22.10 13.50 5.31
CA ASP A 150 22.56 12.85 6.56
C ASP A 150 21.89 11.50 6.80
N GLY A 151 21.76 10.68 5.75
CA GLY A 151 21.15 9.36 5.79
C GLY A 151 19.62 9.36 5.97
N ARG A 152 18.95 10.51 5.75
CA ARG A 152 17.49 10.63 5.82
C ARG A 152 16.94 11.18 4.52
N TRP A 153 15.78 10.69 4.12
CA TRP A 153 15.06 11.19 2.97
C TRP A 153 14.11 12.32 3.39
N LEU A 154 14.27 13.49 2.75
CA LEU A 154 13.52 14.71 3.06
C LEU A 154 12.81 15.21 1.81
N LEU A 155 11.61 15.78 1.97
CA LEU A 155 10.87 16.40 0.89
C LEU A 155 11.60 17.68 0.40
N ALA A 156 12.02 17.70 -0.86
CA ALA A 156 12.65 18.86 -1.48
C ALA A 156 11.71 19.60 -2.44
N ARG A 157 10.74 18.88 -3.07
CA ARG A 157 9.73 19.48 -3.94
C ARG A 157 8.46 18.65 -3.93
N TYR A 158 7.32 19.32 -4.06
CA TYR A 158 6.01 18.72 -4.27
C TYR A 158 5.25 19.49 -5.34
N PHE A 159 4.67 18.77 -6.27
CA PHE A 159 3.96 19.38 -7.39
C PHE A 159 2.76 18.52 -7.80
N VAL A 160 1.65 19.18 -8.15
CA VAL A 160 0.47 18.55 -8.73
C VAL A 160 0.10 19.23 -10.03
N ASN A 161 -0.05 18.45 -11.08
CA ASN A 161 -0.57 18.89 -12.37
C ASN A 161 -1.95 18.26 -12.60
N SER A 162 -2.99 19.08 -12.62
CA SER A 162 -4.39 18.65 -12.85
C SER A 162 -5.13 19.72 -13.66
N THR A 163 -6.06 19.27 -14.49
CA THR A 163 -6.98 20.19 -15.21
C THR A 163 -7.94 20.88 -14.27
N ALA A 164 -8.23 20.31 -13.10
CA ALA A 164 -9.08 20.91 -12.07
C ALA A 164 -8.43 22.10 -11.34
N LEU A 165 -7.15 22.37 -11.56
CA LEU A 165 -6.42 23.53 -11.00
C LEU A 165 -6.51 24.79 -11.89
N LYS A 166 -6.99 24.65 -13.12
CA LYS A 166 -7.10 25.74 -14.12
C LYS A 166 -8.30 26.64 -13.84
#